data_032586b19d5a4f0744ef063d95018815
#
_entry.id   032586b19d5a4f0744ef063d95018815
#
_cell.length_a   1.000
_cell.length_b   1.000
_cell.length_c   1.000
_cell.angle_alpha   90.00
_cell.angle_beta   90.00
_cell.angle_gamma   90.00
#
_symmetry.space_group_name_H-M   'P 1'
#
loop_
_entity.id
_entity.type
_entity.pdbx_description
1 polymer ?
#
loop_
_entity_poly.entity_id
_entity_poly.type
_entity_poly.pdbx_seq_one_letter_code
_entity_poly.pdbx_strand_id
1 'polypeptide(L)'
;MRLLTLFAFCLFLNSCTRPEPIHNTQSYVFGTLVDITIYGESEEEAQEIAGEIIRDFQELHNRLHAWRASEIKSLNLAFKRGNLPATVKPDVAAIISDATALSIQSKGAFNPTIGALINLWG
;
A
#
# COMPACT_ATOMS: atom_id res chain seq x y z
N MET A 1 -53.29 20.18 -23.04
CA MET A 1 -52.90 19.27 -21.91
C MET A 1 -51.72 18.35 -22.24
N ARG A 2 -51.74 17.64 -23.39
CA ARG A 2 -50.62 16.68 -23.75
C ARG A 2 -49.25 17.36 -23.91
N LEU A 3 -49.19 18.60 -24.42
CA LEU A 3 -47.93 19.32 -24.61
C LEU A 3 -47.30 19.77 -23.26
N LEU A 4 -48.13 20.12 -22.29
CA LEU A 4 -47.69 20.54 -20.96
C LEU A 4 -47.12 19.38 -20.16
N THR A 5 -47.69 18.17 -20.31
CA THR A 5 -47.18 16.94 -19.69
C THR A 5 -45.85 16.50 -20.31
N LEU A 6 -45.65 16.67 -21.61
CA LEU A 6 -44.36 16.37 -22.26
C LEU A 6 -43.26 17.32 -21.81
N PHE A 7 -43.57 18.59 -21.66
CA PHE A 7 -42.62 19.60 -21.17
C PHE A 7 -42.22 19.38 -19.72
N ALA A 8 -43.16 19.01 -18.84
CA ALA A 8 -42.88 18.65 -17.46
C ALA A 8 -42.02 17.40 -17.36
N PHE A 9 -42.22 16.39 -18.24
CA PHE A 9 -41.42 15.16 -18.25
C PHE A 9 -39.96 15.41 -18.67
N CYS A 10 -39.69 16.33 -19.61
CA CYS A 10 -38.33 16.72 -20.00
C CYS A 10 -37.54 17.44 -18.91
N LEU A 11 -38.20 18.10 -17.95
CA LEU A 11 -37.52 18.74 -16.82
C LEU A 11 -36.98 17.78 -15.78
N PHE A 12 -37.53 16.57 -15.69
CA PHE A 12 -37.03 15.53 -14.78
C PHE A 12 -35.82 14.75 -15.31
N LEU A 13 -35.45 14.90 -16.59
CA LEU A 13 -34.31 14.22 -17.19
C LEU A 13 -32.96 14.92 -16.95
N ASN A 14 -32.96 16.11 -16.35
CA ASN A 14 -31.73 16.81 -15.99
C ASN A 14 -31.18 16.39 -14.62
N SER A 15 -31.22 15.10 -14.33
CA SER A 15 -30.46 14.55 -13.20
C SER A 15 -28.97 14.46 -13.62
N CYS A 16 -28.29 15.61 -13.67
CA CYS A 16 -26.83 15.63 -13.74
C CYS A 16 -26.30 15.02 -12.44
N THR A 17 -25.90 13.77 -12.47
CA THR A 17 -24.99 13.21 -11.46
C THR A 17 -23.73 14.08 -11.46
N ARG A 18 -23.49 14.80 -10.38
CA ARG A 18 -22.21 15.47 -10.18
C ARG A 18 -21.14 14.37 -10.22
N PRO A 19 -20.08 14.51 -11.03
CA PRO A 19 -18.97 13.59 -10.96
C PRO A 19 -18.46 13.57 -9.50
N GLU A 20 -18.24 12.38 -8.96
CA GLU A 20 -17.65 12.26 -7.64
C GLU A 20 -16.26 12.90 -7.66
N PRO A 21 -15.88 13.67 -6.64
CA PRO A 21 -14.56 14.25 -6.57
C PRO A 21 -13.49 13.15 -6.53
N ILE A 22 -12.39 13.37 -7.22
CA ILE A 22 -11.26 12.45 -7.30
C ILE A 22 -10.03 13.21 -6.84
N HIS A 23 -9.40 12.74 -5.78
CA HIS A 23 -8.18 13.30 -5.22
C HIS A 23 -7.02 12.35 -5.46
N ASN A 24 -5.96 12.87 -6.08
CA ASN A 24 -4.75 12.11 -6.35
C ASN A 24 -3.59 12.72 -5.55
N THR A 25 -2.88 11.89 -4.83
CA THR A 25 -1.62 12.26 -4.19
C THR A 25 -0.55 11.20 -4.45
N GLN A 26 0.71 11.61 -4.37
CA GLN A 26 1.83 10.74 -4.68
C GLN A 26 2.87 10.81 -3.57
N SER A 27 3.43 9.66 -3.20
CA SER A 27 4.50 9.57 -2.21
C SER A 27 5.62 8.65 -2.68
N TYR A 28 6.87 9.02 -2.37
CA TYR A 28 8.02 8.14 -2.60
C TYR A 28 8.26 7.29 -1.36
N VAL A 29 7.95 6.00 -1.47
CA VAL A 29 8.09 5.03 -0.38
C VAL A 29 8.42 3.64 -0.95
N PHE A 30 9.04 2.76 -0.18
CA PHE A 30 9.49 1.42 -0.62
C PHE A 30 10.43 1.42 -1.84
N GLY A 31 11.11 2.55 -2.11
CA GLY A 31 11.99 2.68 -3.28
C GLY A 31 11.28 2.98 -4.59
N THR A 32 10.00 3.32 -4.56
CA THR A 32 9.17 3.66 -5.73
C THR A 32 8.23 4.82 -5.44
N LEU A 33 7.57 5.32 -6.48
CA LEU A 33 6.45 6.23 -6.35
C LEU A 33 5.16 5.41 -6.16
N VAL A 34 4.37 5.79 -5.16
CA VAL A 34 3.06 5.22 -4.87
C VAL A 34 2.01 6.29 -5.10
N ASP A 35 1.04 6.00 -5.96
CA ASP A 35 -0.11 6.87 -6.24
C ASP A 35 -1.28 6.44 -5.36
N ILE A 36 -1.89 7.41 -4.68
CA ILE A 36 -3.06 7.22 -3.83
C ILE A 36 -4.20 8.01 -4.48
N THR A 37 -5.29 7.31 -4.80
CA THR A 37 -6.48 7.92 -5.39
C THR A 37 -7.65 7.72 -4.44
N ILE A 38 -8.30 8.81 -4.05
CA ILE A 38 -9.45 8.83 -3.14
C ILE A 38 -10.66 9.36 -3.90
N TYR A 39 -11.76 8.65 -3.82
CA TYR A 39 -13.00 8.95 -4.51
C TYR A 39 -14.10 9.33 -3.52
N GLY A 40 -14.91 10.31 -3.89
CA GLY A 40 -16.17 10.60 -3.22
C GLY A 40 -16.04 11.48 -1.97
N GLU A 41 -14.82 11.78 -1.52
CA GLU A 41 -14.59 12.56 -0.31
C GLU A 41 -14.37 14.06 -0.62
N SER A 42 -14.55 14.90 0.39
CA SER A 42 -14.14 16.31 0.31
C SER A 42 -12.62 16.42 0.18
N GLU A 43 -12.13 17.56 -0.31
CA GLU A 43 -10.69 17.78 -0.43
C GLU A 43 -9.97 17.70 0.93
N GLU A 44 -10.59 18.22 1.98
CA GLU A 44 -10.05 18.21 3.34
C GLU A 44 -9.95 16.77 3.88
N GLU A 45 -11.01 15.98 3.78
CA GLU A 45 -11.04 14.57 4.20
C GLU A 45 -10.08 13.71 3.37
N ALA A 46 -10.02 13.93 2.05
CA ALA A 46 -9.10 13.22 1.18
C ALA A 46 -7.63 13.51 1.54
N GLN A 47 -7.28 14.75 1.90
CA GLN A 47 -5.94 15.10 2.36
C GLN A 47 -5.60 14.46 3.70
N GLU A 48 -6.55 14.41 4.64
CA GLU A 48 -6.36 13.76 5.94
C GLU A 48 -6.12 12.27 5.76
N ILE A 49 -6.98 11.57 5.02
CA ILE A 49 -6.88 10.13 4.72
C ILE A 49 -5.55 9.83 4.01
N ALA A 50 -5.19 10.61 2.99
CA ALA A 50 -3.93 10.43 2.28
C ALA A 50 -2.72 10.62 3.22
N GLY A 51 -2.79 11.60 4.11
CA GLY A 51 -1.76 11.84 5.11
C GLY A 51 -1.59 10.67 6.09
N GLU A 52 -2.67 10.02 6.49
CA GLU A 52 -2.62 8.81 7.33
C GLU A 52 -1.98 7.63 6.59
N ILE A 53 -2.43 7.35 5.37
CA ILE A 53 -1.88 6.27 4.54
C ILE A 53 -0.38 6.48 4.32
N ILE A 54 0.06 7.71 4.04
CA ILE A 54 1.47 8.02 3.82
C ILE A 54 2.28 7.80 5.11
N ARG A 55 1.77 8.19 6.28
CA ARG A 55 2.44 7.94 7.57
C ARG A 55 2.61 6.44 7.83
N ASP A 56 1.56 5.65 7.60
CA ASP A 56 1.59 4.20 7.78
C ASP A 56 2.60 3.53 6.83
N PHE A 57 2.64 3.97 5.58
CA PHE A 57 3.61 3.49 4.60
C PHE A 57 5.05 3.85 4.98
N GLN A 58 5.29 5.07 5.51
CA GLN A 58 6.62 5.48 5.99
C GLN A 58 7.06 4.65 7.22
N GLU A 59 6.15 4.40 8.15
CA GLU A 59 6.44 3.53 9.30
C GLU A 59 6.82 2.13 8.82
N LEU A 60 6.00 1.53 7.94
CA LEU A 60 6.26 0.21 7.40
C LEU A 60 7.57 0.16 6.60
N HIS A 61 7.84 1.18 5.77
CA HIS A 61 9.09 1.31 5.04
C HIS A 61 10.31 1.30 5.96
N ASN A 62 10.25 2.05 7.06
CA ASN A 62 11.35 2.12 8.02
C ASN A 62 11.56 0.79 8.76
N ARG A 63 10.49 0.10 9.11
CA ARG A 63 10.54 -1.20 9.80
C ARG A 63 11.04 -2.32 8.90
N LEU A 64 10.67 -2.31 7.62
CA LEU A 64 11.04 -3.33 6.64
C LEU A 64 12.31 -3.02 5.85
N HIS A 65 13.01 -1.91 6.16
CA HIS A 65 14.19 -1.50 5.42
C HIS A 65 15.33 -2.52 5.56
N ALA A 66 15.83 -3.05 4.44
CA ALA A 66 16.80 -4.15 4.44
C ALA A 66 18.21 -3.73 4.89
N TRP A 67 18.60 -2.45 4.69
CA TRP A 67 19.99 -1.97 4.86
C TRP A 67 20.21 -1.02 6.03
N ARG A 68 19.15 -0.34 6.50
CA ARG A 68 19.21 0.53 7.68
C ARG A 68 18.88 -0.24 8.97
N ALA A 69 19.07 0.37 10.11
CA ALA A 69 18.59 -0.18 11.38
C ALA A 69 17.06 -0.33 11.30
N SER A 70 16.58 -1.58 11.37
CA SER A 70 15.19 -1.93 11.14
C SER A 70 14.85 -3.28 11.80
N GLU A 71 13.56 -3.61 11.83
CA GLU A 71 13.07 -4.90 12.35
C GLU A 71 13.59 -6.07 11.49
N ILE A 72 13.51 -5.95 10.17
CA ILE A 72 14.02 -6.97 9.22
C ILE A 72 15.53 -7.14 9.35
N LYS A 73 16.29 -6.06 9.47
CA LYS A 73 17.74 -6.16 9.67
C LYS A 73 18.10 -6.87 10.96
N SER A 74 17.37 -6.56 12.04
CA SER A 74 17.55 -7.23 13.34
C SER A 74 17.25 -8.71 13.27
N LEU A 75 16.16 -9.09 12.57
CA LEU A 75 15.79 -10.47 12.31
C LEU A 75 16.90 -11.20 11.53
N ASN A 76 17.36 -10.62 10.42
CA ASN A 76 18.43 -11.20 9.60
C ASN A 76 19.74 -11.39 10.39
N LEU A 77 20.07 -10.46 11.30
CA LEU A 77 21.22 -10.59 12.18
C LEU A 77 21.04 -11.72 13.21
N ALA A 78 19.83 -11.90 13.76
CA ALA A 78 19.53 -12.99 14.68
C ALA A 78 19.71 -14.36 13.99
N PHE A 79 19.19 -14.52 12.78
CA PHE A 79 19.40 -15.73 11.98
C PHE A 79 20.88 -15.99 11.70
N LYS A 80 21.62 -14.95 11.28
CA LYS A 80 23.07 -15.09 10.99
C LYS A 80 23.90 -15.51 12.21
N ARG A 81 23.48 -15.11 13.41
CA ARG A 81 24.15 -15.44 14.67
C ARG A 81 23.67 -16.75 15.29
N GLY A 82 22.67 -17.40 14.71
CA GLY A 82 22.03 -18.60 15.28
C GLY A 82 21.20 -18.31 16.52
N ASN A 83 20.83 -17.05 16.77
CA ASN A 83 20.00 -16.64 17.91
C ASN A 83 18.52 -16.88 17.57
N LEU A 84 18.06 -18.09 17.78
CA LEU A 84 16.68 -18.50 17.52
C LEU A 84 16.04 -19.02 18.82
N PRO A 85 14.73 -18.76 19.04
CA PRO A 85 13.81 -18.04 18.17
C PRO A 85 14.04 -16.52 18.18
N ALA A 86 13.81 -15.86 17.02
CA ALA A 86 13.80 -14.42 16.90
C ALA A 86 12.36 -13.89 16.96
N THR A 87 12.17 -12.73 17.58
CA THR A 87 10.84 -12.12 17.73
C THR A 87 10.69 -10.95 16.75
N VAL A 88 9.56 -10.91 16.07
CA VAL A 88 9.12 -9.81 15.21
C VAL A 88 7.67 -9.43 15.54
N LYS A 89 7.22 -8.27 15.10
CA LYS A 89 5.81 -7.90 15.23
C LYS A 89 4.92 -8.85 14.40
N PRO A 90 3.64 -9.08 14.79
CA PRO A 90 2.76 -10.04 14.13
C PRO A 90 2.54 -9.78 12.63
N ASP A 91 2.45 -8.50 12.23
CA ASP A 91 2.30 -8.09 10.83
C ASP A 91 3.53 -8.48 9.98
N VAL A 92 4.73 -8.30 10.52
CA VAL A 92 5.97 -8.73 9.84
C VAL A 92 6.04 -10.26 9.75
N ALA A 93 5.61 -10.97 10.80
CA ALA A 93 5.52 -12.44 10.76
C ALA A 93 4.55 -12.92 9.67
N ALA A 94 3.39 -12.26 9.53
CA ALA A 94 2.42 -12.54 8.47
C ALA A 94 3.02 -12.31 7.07
N ILE A 95 3.66 -11.16 6.83
CA ILE A 95 4.32 -10.85 5.55
C ILE A 95 5.38 -11.91 5.20
N ILE A 96 6.20 -12.34 6.16
CA ILE A 96 7.22 -13.38 5.94
C ILE A 96 6.57 -14.71 5.59
N SER A 97 5.49 -15.08 6.29
CA SER A 97 4.73 -16.30 6.03
C SER A 97 4.16 -16.30 4.61
N ASP A 98 3.49 -15.22 4.21
CA ASP A 98 2.88 -15.08 2.89
C ASP A 98 3.95 -15.08 1.78
N ALA A 99 5.05 -14.36 1.98
CA ALA A 99 6.18 -14.35 1.05
C ALA A 99 6.79 -15.76 0.89
N THR A 100 6.87 -16.53 1.97
CA THR A 100 7.34 -17.92 1.94
C THR A 100 6.38 -18.82 1.16
N ALA A 101 5.07 -18.68 1.39
CA ALA A 101 4.06 -19.43 0.66
C ALA A 101 4.11 -19.12 -0.85
N LEU A 102 4.24 -17.84 -1.23
CA LEU A 102 4.41 -17.41 -2.62
C LEU A 102 5.70 -17.96 -3.25
N SER A 103 6.79 -18.04 -2.49
CA SER A 103 8.05 -18.65 -2.96
C SER A 103 7.85 -20.12 -3.33
N ILE A 104 7.13 -20.86 -2.49
CA ILE A 104 6.81 -22.27 -2.74
C ILE A 104 5.89 -22.41 -3.96
N GLN A 105 4.80 -21.63 -4.03
CA GLN A 105 3.83 -21.67 -5.14
C GLN A 105 4.48 -21.34 -6.48
N SER A 106 5.39 -20.37 -6.51
CA SER A 106 6.14 -19.99 -7.72
C SER A 106 7.29 -20.93 -8.07
N LYS A 107 7.49 -22.00 -7.30
CA LYS A 107 8.62 -22.94 -7.46
C LYS A 107 9.98 -22.23 -7.42
N GLY A 108 10.10 -21.18 -6.60
CA GLY A 108 11.31 -20.40 -6.41
C GLY A 108 11.53 -19.27 -7.42
N ALA A 109 10.60 -19.04 -8.36
CA ALA A 109 10.67 -17.89 -9.27
C ALA A 109 10.57 -16.56 -8.50
N PHE A 110 9.78 -16.52 -7.44
CA PHE A 110 9.81 -15.48 -6.41
C PHE A 110 10.60 -15.99 -5.20
N ASN A 111 11.62 -15.24 -4.79
CA ASN A 111 12.42 -15.60 -3.62
C ASN A 111 12.63 -14.36 -2.72
N PRO A 112 12.03 -14.33 -1.51
CA PRO A 112 12.17 -13.20 -0.60
C PRO A 112 13.55 -13.13 0.08
N THR A 113 14.39 -14.17 -0.03
CA THR A 113 15.68 -14.27 0.70
C THR A 113 16.88 -13.74 -0.09
N ILE A 114 16.65 -12.95 -1.14
CA ILE A 114 17.72 -12.40 -2.02
C ILE A 114 18.54 -11.27 -1.41
N GLY A 115 18.24 -10.83 -0.17
CA GLY A 115 18.91 -9.68 0.46
C GLY A 115 20.44 -9.82 0.54
N ALA A 116 20.96 -11.02 0.74
CA ALA A 116 22.41 -11.28 0.74
C ALA A 116 23.01 -11.08 -0.66
N LEU A 117 22.31 -11.48 -1.71
CA LEU A 117 22.72 -11.33 -3.11
C LEU A 117 22.73 -9.86 -3.52
N ILE A 118 21.72 -9.10 -3.13
CA ILE A 118 21.64 -7.65 -3.40
C ILE A 118 22.81 -6.92 -2.72
N ASN A 119 23.14 -7.27 -1.48
CA ASN A 119 24.29 -6.68 -0.78
C ASN A 119 25.64 -6.99 -1.43
N LEU A 120 25.72 -8.04 -2.26
CA LEU A 120 26.94 -8.37 -2.99
C LEU A 120 27.12 -7.51 -4.24
N TRP A 121 26.02 -7.04 -4.84
CA TRP A 121 26.05 -6.27 -6.08
C TRP A 121 26.01 -4.75 -5.88
N GLY A 122 25.81 -4.27 -4.66
CA GLY A 122 25.85 -2.86 -4.35
C GLY A 122 24.64 -2.22 -3.79
#